data_fb2f3d65c9dd4ea27639ca4f5475fa86
#
_entry.id   fb2f3d65c9dd4ea27639ca4f5475fa86
#
_cell.length_a   1.000
_cell.length_b   1.000
_cell.length_c   1.000
_cell.angle_alpha   90.00
_cell.angle_beta   90.00
_cell.angle_gamma   90.00
#
_symmetry.space_group_name_H-M   'P 1'
#
loop_
_entity.id
_entity.type
_entity.pdbx_description
1 polymer ?
#
loop_
_entity_poly.entity_id
_entity_poly.type
_entity_poly.pdbx_seq_one_letter_code
_entity_poly.pdbx_strand_id
1 'polypeptide(L)'
;LSVGFDVIDFGSFVSPRAIPQMRDTDFIINNLDFSSSKSKLLAIVANKRGAIQASKYSSISYLGYPFSISETFQMRNTNKSISESLQELKEIKSIGEKFNKELVVYLSMGFGNPYGEPWSFEIVEKWIDKLSEININIISISDTIGLAKKSDIQTVFTKLIPKYSRTEFGSHFHTKPDQ
;
A
#
# COMPACT_ATOMS: atom_id res chain seq x y z
N LEU A 1 0.43 -16.67 11.63
CA LEU A 1 -0.56 -17.48 10.88
C LEU A 1 -1.67 -18.03 11.78
N SER A 2 -1.37 -18.49 12.98
CA SER A 2 -2.34 -19.07 13.94
C SER A 2 -3.36 -18.07 14.52
N VAL A 3 -3.12 -16.78 14.43
CA VAL A 3 -4.01 -15.73 14.98
C VAL A 3 -5.30 -15.58 14.18
N GLY A 4 -5.30 -15.95 12.88
CA GLY A 4 -6.50 -15.99 12.05
C GLY A 4 -6.85 -14.64 11.40
N PHE A 5 -5.88 -13.76 11.14
CA PHE A 5 -6.09 -12.59 10.29
C PHE A 5 -6.43 -13.00 8.84
N ASP A 6 -7.28 -12.25 8.18
CA ASP A 6 -7.62 -12.49 6.78
C ASP A 6 -6.40 -12.30 5.86
N VAL A 7 -5.63 -11.22 6.10
CA VAL A 7 -4.43 -10.88 5.34
C VAL A 7 -3.29 -10.54 6.30
N ILE A 8 -2.09 -11.01 5.98
CA ILE A 8 -0.86 -10.72 6.71
C ILE A 8 0.12 -10.02 5.77
N ASP A 9 0.51 -8.79 6.11
CA ASP A 9 1.67 -8.12 5.51
C ASP A 9 2.93 -8.74 6.13
N PHE A 10 3.56 -9.66 5.40
CA PHE A 10 4.60 -10.52 5.97
C PHE A 10 6.02 -10.08 5.64
N GLY A 11 6.20 -9.24 4.63
CA GLY A 11 7.53 -8.87 4.20
C GLY A 11 7.55 -8.03 2.92
N SER A 12 8.74 -7.81 2.38
CA SER A 12 8.94 -6.86 1.30
C SER A 12 9.97 -7.35 0.28
N PHE A 13 9.65 -7.18 -1.01
CA PHE A 13 10.56 -7.41 -2.13
C PHE A 13 11.16 -6.08 -2.62
N VAL A 14 11.69 -5.30 -1.68
CA VAL A 14 12.45 -4.08 -1.93
C VAL A 14 13.94 -4.38 -2.04
N SER A 15 14.73 -3.38 -2.45
CA SER A 15 16.18 -3.55 -2.53
C SER A 15 16.79 -3.85 -1.15
N PRO A 16 17.53 -4.95 -0.96
CA PRO A 16 18.25 -5.24 0.29
C PRO A 16 19.29 -4.17 0.65
N ARG A 17 19.72 -3.36 -0.30
CA ARG A 17 20.61 -2.20 -0.04
C ARG A 17 19.85 -1.05 0.60
N ALA A 18 18.57 -0.86 0.24
CA ALA A 18 17.72 0.17 0.82
C ALA A 18 17.18 -0.23 2.18
N ILE A 19 16.71 -1.49 2.32
CA ILE A 19 16.13 -2.03 3.56
C ILE A 19 16.77 -3.40 3.86
N PRO A 20 17.96 -3.41 4.50
CA PRO A 20 18.66 -4.67 4.81
C PRO A 20 17.87 -5.63 5.70
N GLN A 21 16.94 -5.11 6.50
CA GLN A 21 16.10 -5.88 7.41
C GLN A 21 15.13 -6.82 6.66
N MET A 22 14.80 -6.53 5.40
CA MET A 22 13.88 -7.33 4.57
C MET A 22 14.59 -8.27 3.58
N ARG A 23 15.91 -8.44 3.73
CA ARG A 23 16.72 -9.25 2.80
C ARG A 23 16.38 -10.74 2.81
N ASP A 24 15.78 -11.22 3.87
CA ASP A 24 15.44 -12.62 4.11
C ASP A 24 13.97 -12.98 3.78
N THR A 25 13.23 -12.06 3.17
CA THR A 25 11.83 -12.30 2.77
C THR A 25 11.67 -13.59 1.93
N ASP A 26 12.58 -13.84 0.98
CA ASP A 26 12.59 -15.08 0.18
C ASP A 26 12.80 -16.33 1.04
N PHE A 27 13.68 -16.26 2.04
CA PHE A 27 13.92 -17.36 2.96
C PHE A 27 12.68 -17.62 3.84
N ILE A 28 12.09 -16.56 4.38
CA ILE A 28 10.90 -16.67 5.23
C ILE A 28 9.75 -17.33 4.47
N ILE A 29 9.39 -16.85 3.28
CA ILE A 29 8.25 -17.39 2.54
C ILE A 29 8.44 -18.86 2.14
N ASN A 30 9.67 -19.28 1.84
CA ASN A 30 9.98 -20.66 1.48
C ASN A 30 9.97 -21.63 2.68
N ASN A 31 10.00 -21.11 3.92
CA ASN A 31 10.03 -21.92 5.15
C ASN A 31 8.76 -21.73 6.00
N LEU A 32 7.78 -20.93 5.58
CA LEU A 32 6.51 -20.83 6.28
C LEU A 32 5.60 -22.01 5.98
N ASP A 33 5.03 -22.58 7.04
CA ASP A 33 3.98 -23.58 6.93
C ASP A 33 2.60 -22.91 6.87
N PHE A 34 1.93 -23.07 5.76
CA PHE A 34 0.58 -22.54 5.50
C PHE A 34 -0.53 -23.58 5.68
N SER A 35 -0.19 -24.83 5.99
CA SER A 35 -1.14 -25.95 5.99
C SER A 35 -2.33 -25.76 6.93
N SER A 36 -2.14 -25.03 8.02
CA SER A 36 -3.16 -24.74 9.04
C SER A 36 -3.75 -23.35 8.98
N SER A 37 -3.34 -22.50 8.01
CA SER A 37 -3.76 -21.10 7.95
C SER A 37 -4.63 -20.81 6.76
N LYS A 38 -5.69 -20.00 6.99
CA LYS A 38 -6.52 -19.41 5.93
C LYS A 38 -6.07 -17.99 5.56
N SER A 39 -5.10 -17.43 6.28
CA SER A 39 -4.59 -16.08 6.02
C SER A 39 -3.93 -16.00 4.66
N LYS A 40 -4.28 -14.96 3.91
CA LYS A 40 -3.60 -14.61 2.66
C LYS A 40 -2.36 -13.77 2.97
N LEU A 41 -1.35 -13.84 2.11
CA LEU A 41 -0.15 -13.03 2.26
C LEU A 41 -0.17 -11.80 1.35
N LEU A 42 0.25 -10.68 1.92
CA LEU A 42 0.59 -9.45 1.22
C LEU A 42 2.09 -9.21 1.32
N ALA A 43 2.72 -8.86 0.20
CA ALA A 43 4.13 -8.45 0.17
C ALA A 43 4.27 -7.03 -0.39
N ILE A 44 5.05 -6.21 0.27
CA ILE A 44 5.34 -4.86 -0.20
C ILE A 44 6.31 -4.91 -1.39
N VAL A 45 5.98 -4.16 -2.42
CA VAL A 45 6.80 -3.96 -3.62
C VAL A 45 6.94 -2.47 -3.90
N ALA A 46 8.12 -2.00 -4.23
CA ALA A 46 8.38 -0.59 -4.51
C ALA A 46 8.67 -0.32 -5.99
N ASN A 47 8.71 -1.36 -6.82
CA ASN A 47 9.01 -1.27 -8.25
C ASN A 47 8.63 -2.55 -8.99
N LYS A 48 8.69 -2.47 -10.34
CA LYS A 48 8.43 -3.58 -11.26
C LYS A 48 9.25 -4.85 -10.96
N ARG A 49 10.54 -4.71 -10.60
CA ARG A 49 11.40 -5.86 -10.27
C ARG A 49 10.88 -6.60 -9.05
N GLY A 50 10.56 -5.88 -7.98
CA GLY A 50 9.99 -6.46 -6.76
C GLY A 50 8.64 -7.13 -7.03
N ALA A 51 7.78 -6.50 -7.84
CA ALA A 51 6.49 -7.07 -8.23
C ALA A 51 6.65 -8.41 -8.98
N ILE A 52 7.57 -8.48 -9.95
CA ILE A 52 7.87 -9.73 -10.68
C ILE A 52 8.40 -10.81 -9.71
N GLN A 53 9.27 -10.43 -8.78
CA GLN A 53 9.86 -11.36 -7.82
C GLN A 53 8.78 -11.91 -6.87
N ALA A 54 7.99 -11.04 -6.25
CA ALA A 54 6.90 -11.42 -5.35
C ALA A 54 5.85 -12.30 -6.05
N SER A 55 5.53 -11.98 -7.31
CA SER A 55 4.50 -12.69 -8.09
C SER A 55 4.85 -14.14 -8.42
N LYS A 56 6.12 -14.55 -8.30
CA LYS A 56 6.53 -15.95 -8.49
C LYS A 56 6.04 -16.88 -7.38
N TYR A 57 5.71 -16.35 -6.22
CA TYR A 57 5.23 -17.11 -5.09
C TYR A 57 3.71 -17.27 -5.15
N SER A 58 3.24 -18.51 -5.27
CA SER A 58 1.79 -18.82 -5.29
C SER A 58 1.10 -18.46 -3.99
N SER A 59 1.81 -18.52 -2.86
CA SER A 59 1.33 -18.17 -1.52
C SER A 59 1.09 -16.65 -1.31
N ILE A 60 1.69 -15.78 -2.12
CA ILE A 60 1.39 -14.34 -2.09
C ILE A 60 0.11 -14.10 -2.88
N SER A 61 -0.87 -13.49 -2.25
CA SER A 61 -2.15 -13.09 -2.86
C SER A 61 -2.17 -11.62 -3.26
N TYR A 62 -1.50 -10.77 -2.49
CA TYR A 62 -1.54 -9.33 -2.64
C TYR A 62 -0.15 -8.73 -2.82
N LEU A 63 -0.07 -7.73 -3.70
CA LEU A 63 1.09 -6.86 -3.82
C LEU A 63 0.74 -5.51 -3.18
N GLY A 64 1.48 -5.08 -2.17
CA GLY A 64 1.31 -3.79 -1.53
C GLY A 64 2.23 -2.74 -2.16
N TYR A 65 1.70 -1.63 -2.64
CA TYR A 65 2.50 -0.56 -3.22
C TYR A 65 2.33 0.75 -2.45
N PRO A 66 3.42 1.33 -1.90
CA PRO A 66 3.38 2.64 -1.23
C PRO A 66 3.35 3.75 -2.27
N PHE A 67 2.21 4.43 -2.37
CA PHE A 67 1.98 5.60 -3.21
C PHE A 67 1.66 6.80 -2.32
N SER A 68 2.27 7.95 -2.54
CA SER A 68 2.05 9.13 -1.69
C SER A 68 1.32 10.25 -2.41
N ILE A 69 0.53 11.01 -1.64
CA ILE A 69 -0.03 12.30 -2.09
C ILE A 69 0.91 13.48 -1.84
N SER A 70 2.02 13.25 -1.12
CA SER A 70 3.10 14.22 -0.87
C SER A 70 4.26 13.97 -1.83
N GLU A 71 4.61 14.96 -2.64
CA GLU A 71 5.72 14.87 -3.60
C GLU A 71 7.06 14.68 -2.88
N THR A 72 7.26 15.43 -1.80
CA THR A 72 8.48 15.32 -0.99
C THR A 72 8.63 13.93 -0.38
N PHE A 73 7.54 13.36 0.16
CA PHE A 73 7.60 12.01 0.71
C PHE A 73 7.83 10.97 -0.38
N GLN A 74 7.13 11.08 -1.51
CA GLN A 74 7.27 10.14 -2.62
C GLN A 74 8.72 10.08 -3.11
N MET A 75 9.34 11.26 -3.30
CA MET A 75 10.73 11.38 -3.71
C MET A 75 11.69 10.77 -2.67
N ARG A 76 11.48 11.03 -1.39
CA ARG A 76 12.33 10.49 -0.31
C ARG A 76 12.18 8.99 -0.13
N ASN A 77 10.96 8.46 -0.30
CA ASN A 77 10.66 7.05 -0.05
C ASN A 77 11.06 6.14 -1.21
N THR A 78 10.85 6.58 -2.45
CA THR A 78 11.04 5.74 -3.63
C THR A 78 12.04 6.30 -4.65
N ASN A 79 12.57 7.50 -4.42
CA ASN A 79 13.40 8.27 -5.34
C ASN A 79 12.71 8.52 -6.69
N LYS A 80 11.39 8.78 -6.66
CA LYS A 80 10.54 9.04 -7.81
C LYS A 80 9.55 10.15 -7.49
N SER A 81 9.16 10.91 -8.51
CA SER A 81 8.00 11.80 -8.44
C SER A 81 6.70 11.00 -8.31
N ILE A 82 5.61 11.67 -7.90
CA ILE A 82 4.28 11.05 -7.89
C ILE A 82 3.87 10.61 -9.30
N SER A 83 4.20 11.41 -10.33
CA SER A 83 3.89 11.10 -11.72
C SER A 83 4.60 9.83 -12.21
N GLU A 84 5.89 9.68 -11.92
CA GLU A 84 6.66 8.47 -12.24
C GLU A 84 6.15 7.25 -11.48
N SER A 85 5.78 7.45 -10.21
CA SER A 85 5.20 6.39 -9.36
C SER A 85 3.83 5.93 -9.87
N LEU A 86 3.01 6.84 -10.40
CA LEU A 86 1.73 6.49 -11.01
C LEU A 86 1.93 5.67 -12.29
N GLN A 87 2.96 6.00 -13.09
CA GLN A 87 3.29 5.21 -14.28
C GLN A 87 3.79 3.81 -13.91
N GLU A 88 4.67 3.71 -12.92
CA GLU A 88 5.15 2.41 -12.44
C GLU A 88 4.03 1.56 -11.83
N LEU A 89 3.09 2.20 -11.12
CA LEU A 89 1.92 1.53 -10.55
C LEU A 89 1.08 0.82 -11.63
N LYS A 90 0.91 1.43 -12.82
CA LYS A 90 0.25 0.78 -13.96
C LYS A 90 0.98 -0.48 -14.42
N GLU A 91 2.31 -0.44 -14.44
CA GLU A 91 3.11 -1.62 -14.81
C GLU A 91 3.02 -2.72 -13.74
N ILE A 92 3.08 -2.36 -12.46
CA ILE A 92 2.92 -3.29 -11.33
C ILE A 92 1.54 -3.94 -11.36
N LYS A 93 0.48 -3.15 -11.64
CA LYS A 93 -0.89 -3.66 -11.80
C LYS A 93 -0.96 -4.72 -12.91
N SER A 94 -0.40 -4.43 -14.07
CA SER A 94 -0.36 -5.37 -15.20
C SER A 94 0.39 -6.66 -14.85
N ILE A 95 1.46 -6.58 -14.04
CA ILE A 95 2.16 -7.75 -13.51
C ILE A 95 1.24 -8.54 -12.56
N GLY A 96 0.58 -7.86 -11.63
CA GLY A 96 -0.36 -8.48 -10.70
C GLY A 96 -1.44 -9.26 -11.45
N GLU A 97 -2.09 -8.64 -12.42
CA GLU A 97 -3.11 -9.27 -13.26
C GLU A 97 -2.59 -10.54 -13.97
N LYS A 98 -1.39 -10.46 -14.57
CA LYS A 98 -0.75 -11.61 -15.24
C LYS A 98 -0.52 -12.80 -14.31
N PHE A 99 -0.24 -12.56 -13.05
CA PHE A 99 0.06 -13.60 -12.05
C PHE A 99 -1.08 -13.85 -11.05
N ASN A 100 -2.29 -13.33 -11.32
CA ASN A 100 -3.45 -13.44 -10.43
C ASN A 100 -3.18 -12.91 -9.01
N LYS A 101 -2.51 -11.75 -8.92
CA LYS A 101 -2.27 -11.04 -7.66
C LYS A 101 -3.09 -9.76 -7.65
N GLU A 102 -3.73 -9.48 -6.53
CA GLU A 102 -4.43 -8.22 -6.32
C GLU A 102 -3.44 -7.14 -5.85
N LEU A 103 -3.72 -5.89 -6.22
CA LEU A 103 -2.86 -4.77 -5.85
C LEU A 103 -3.54 -3.93 -4.78
N VAL A 104 -2.86 -3.78 -3.65
CA VAL A 104 -3.24 -2.88 -2.56
C VAL A 104 -2.36 -1.64 -2.64
N VAL A 105 -2.97 -0.47 -2.79
CA VAL A 105 -2.25 0.81 -2.77
C VAL A 105 -2.36 1.44 -1.39
N TYR A 106 -1.21 1.63 -0.73
CA TYR A 106 -1.11 2.43 0.50
C TYR A 106 -0.98 3.89 0.13
N LEU A 107 -2.06 4.67 0.33
CA LEU A 107 -2.07 6.11 0.04
C LEU A 107 -1.41 6.87 1.19
N SER A 108 -0.09 6.95 1.16
CA SER A 108 0.74 7.58 2.19
C SER A 108 0.50 9.08 2.29
N MET A 109 0.70 9.63 3.49
CA MET A 109 0.39 11.04 3.84
C MET A 109 -1.10 11.39 3.66
N GLY A 110 -1.97 10.40 3.73
CA GLY A 110 -3.41 10.53 3.51
C GLY A 110 -4.13 11.41 4.53
N PHE A 111 -3.50 11.73 5.67
CA PHE A 111 -4.03 12.57 6.73
C PHE A 111 -3.10 13.75 7.08
N GLY A 112 -2.20 14.11 6.18
CA GLY A 112 -1.25 15.21 6.37
C GLY A 112 0.19 14.78 6.21
N ASN A 113 1.10 15.75 6.22
CA ASN A 113 2.53 15.56 6.03
C ASN A 113 3.35 16.52 6.89
N PRO A 114 4.63 16.21 7.18
CA PRO A 114 5.49 17.08 7.99
C PRO A 114 6.28 18.11 7.16
N TYR A 115 5.99 18.22 5.87
CA TYR A 115 6.78 19.03 4.93
C TYR A 115 6.17 20.39 4.63
N GLY A 116 5.00 20.72 5.24
CA GLY A 116 4.26 21.94 4.95
C GLY A 116 3.54 21.94 3.59
N GLU A 117 3.45 20.80 2.93
CA GLU A 117 2.64 20.66 1.72
C GLU A 117 1.15 20.72 2.06
N PRO A 118 0.30 21.32 1.21
CA PRO A 118 -1.13 21.39 1.45
C PRO A 118 -1.74 19.99 1.62
N TRP A 119 -2.66 19.86 2.58
CA TRP A 119 -3.50 18.70 2.75
C TRP A 119 -4.97 19.13 2.87
N SER A 120 -5.84 18.45 2.16
CA SER A 120 -7.29 18.55 2.30
C SER A 120 -7.95 17.27 1.81
N PHE A 121 -9.25 17.11 2.12
CA PHE A 121 -10.03 15.99 1.58
C PHE A 121 -10.01 15.97 0.04
N GLU A 122 -10.10 17.12 -0.60
CA GLU A 122 -10.14 17.26 -2.06
C GLU A 122 -8.82 16.81 -2.72
N ILE A 123 -7.69 16.98 -2.03
CA ILE A 123 -6.39 16.46 -2.48
C ILE A 123 -6.37 14.93 -2.41
N VAL A 124 -6.87 14.35 -1.31
CA VAL A 124 -7.01 12.89 -1.17
C VAL A 124 -7.93 12.34 -2.26
N GLU A 125 -9.11 12.94 -2.41
CA GLU A 125 -10.11 12.54 -3.40
C GLU A 125 -9.55 12.60 -4.84
N LYS A 126 -8.85 13.68 -5.19
CA LYS A 126 -8.19 13.82 -6.51
C LYS A 126 -7.24 12.64 -6.83
N TRP A 127 -6.49 12.16 -5.85
CA TRP A 127 -5.60 11.04 -6.07
C TRP A 127 -6.33 9.71 -6.12
N ILE A 128 -7.41 9.57 -5.36
CA ILE A 128 -8.29 8.41 -5.47
C ILE A 128 -8.97 8.35 -6.84
N ASP A 129 -9.42 9.48 -7.38
CA ASP A 129 -9.94 9.56 -8.77
C ASP A 129 -8.90 9.01 -9.76
N LYS A 130 -7.65 9.47 -9.68
CA LYS A 130 -6.56 8.99 -10.55
C LYS A 130 -6.23 7.50 -10.38
N LEU A 131 -6.30 7.00 -9.17
CA LEU A 131 -6.11 5.56 -8.91
C LEU A 131 -7.30 4.74 -9.45
N SER A 132 -8.51 5.25 -9.31
CA SER A 132 -9.72 4.62 -9.85
C SER A 132 -9.75 4.60 -11.38
N GLU A 133 -9.25 5.66 -12.05
CA GLU A 133 -9.10 5.72 -13.51
C GLU A 133 -8.22 4.59 -14.07
N ILE A 134 -7.26 4.12 -13.28
CA ILE A 134 -6.41 2.97 -13.64
C ILE A 134 -6.89 1.66 -13.01
N ASN A 135 -8.14 1.62 -12.52
CA ASN A 135 -8.79 0.45 -11.90
C ASN A 135 -8.02 -0.12 -10.71
N ILE A 136 -7.55 0.73 -9.80
CA ILE A 136 -7.09 0.30 -8.47
C ILE A 136 -8.31 0.13 -7.59
N ASN A 137 -8.53 -1.09 -7.10
CA ASN A 137 -9.75 -1.46 -6.39
C ASN A 137 -9.57 -1.61 -4.88
N ILE A 138 -8.33 -1.62 -4.37
CA ILE A 138 -8.04 -1.71 -2.94
C ILE A 138 -7.09 -0.58 -2.57
N ILE A 139 -7.56 0.35 -1.74
CA ILE A 139 -6.79 1.53 -1.32
C ILE A 139 -6.81 1.61 0.22
N SER A 140 -5.63 1.56 0.82
CA SER A 140 -5.44 1.77 2.26
C SER A 140 -4.92 3.19 2.50
N ILE A 141 -5.77 4.06 3.05
CA ILE A 141 -5.42 5.46 3.34
C ILE A 141 -4.56 5.48 4.60
N SER A 142 -3.33 5.99 4.47
CA SER A 142 -2.33 5.84 5.51
C SER A 142 -2.06 7.13 6.25
N ASP A 143 -2.19 7.08 7.58
CA ASP A 143 -1.69 8.10 8.50
C ASP A 143 -0.20 7.82 8.80
N THR A 144 0.64 8.16 7.85
CA THR A 144 2.06 7.77 7.84
C THR A 144 2.86 8.27 9.03
N ILE A 145 2.41 9.35 9.68
CA ILE A 145 3.13 10.02 10.77
C ILE A 145 2.27 10.32 12.01
N GLY A 146 1.07 9.74 12.10
CA GLY A 146 0.19 9.89 13.26
C GLY A 146 -0.37 11.30 13.44
N LEU A 147 -0.88 11.91 12.35
CA LEU A 147 -1.52 13.24 12.37
C LEU A 147 -3.05 13.18 12.26
N ALA A 148 -3.62 12.03 11.96
CA ALA A 148 -5.03 11.88 11.70
C ALA A 148 -5.88 12.26 12.91
N LYS A 149 -6.81 13.19 12.72
CA LYS A 149 -7.84 13.52 13.72
C LYS A 149 -9.08 12.69 13.44
N LYS A 150 -9.84 12.38 14.46
CA LYS A 150 -11.12 11.67 14.35
C LYS A 150 -12.05 12.30 13.30
N SER A 151 -12.13 13.65 13.26
CA SER A 151 -12.92 14.39 12.28
C SER A 151 -12.47 14.14 10.84
N ASP A 152 -11.15 14.07 10.61
CA ASP A 152 -10.58 13.88 9.29
C ASP A 152 -10.85 12.46 8.80
N ILE A 153 -10.65 11.47 9.68
CA ILE A 153 -10.97 10.06 9.41
C ILE A 153 -12.45 9.92 9.04
N GLN A 154 -13.35 10.47 9.87
CA GLN A 154 -14.79 10.42 9.61
C GLN A 154 -15.13 11.07 8.26
N THR A 155 -14.61 12.26 7.99
CA THR A 155 -14.86 12.99 6.73
C THR A 155 -14.40 12.18 5.52
N VAL A 156 -13.18 11.67 5.56
CA VAL A 156 -12.59 10.92 4.46
C VAL A 156 -13.43 9.68 4.14
N PHE A 157 -13.67 8.81 5.10
CA PHE A 157 -14.37 7.54 4.82
C PHE A 157 -15.87 7.73 4.55
N THR A 158 -16.54 8.65 5.23
CA THR A 158 -17.97 8.93 4.98
C THR A 158 -18.23 9.45 3.57
N LYS A 159 -17.29 10.22 3.01
CA LYS A 159 -17.42 10.75 1.65
C LYS A 159 -16.95 9.77 0.58
N LEU A 160 -15.85 9.03 0.82
CA LEU A 160 -15.27 8.15 -0.19
C LEU A 160 -16.05 6.86 -0.41
N ILE A 161 -16.46 6.17 0.66
CA ILE A 161 -17.11 4.86 0.56
C ILE A 161 -18.34 4.89 -0.34
N PRO A 162 -19.29 5.82 -0.19
CA PRO A 162 -20.47 5.84 -1.07
C PRO A 162 -20.15 6.29 -2.51
N LYS A 163 -19.11 7.09 -2.70
CA LYS A 163 -18.75 7.61 -4.04
C LYS A 163 -18.05 6.55 -4.91
N TYR A 164 -17.23 5.69 -4.32
CA TYR A 164 -16.39 4.73 -5.05
C TYR A 164 -16.82 3.28 -4.74
N SER A 165 -18.00 2.91 -5.20
CA SER A 165 -18.63 1.60 -4.90
C SER A 165 -17.85 0.36 -5.39
N ARG A 166 -16.85 0.54 -6.25
CA ARG A 166 -15.97 -0.53 -6.75
C ARG A 166 -14.63 -0.60 -6.03
N THR A 167 -14.37 0.32 -5.10
CA THR A 167 -13.11 0.41 -4.36
C THR A 167 -13.33 -0.03 -2.92
N GLU A 168 -12.53 -0.98 -2.47
CA GLU A 168 -12.42 -1.34 -1.07
C GLU A 168 -11.45 -0.35 -0.40
N PHE A 169 -11.94 0.31 0.65
CA PHE A 169 -11.14 1.25 1.43
C PHE A 169 -10.74 0.64 2.76
N GLY A 170 -9.45 0.69 3.04
CA GLY A 170 -8.88 0.39 4.35
C GLY A 170 -8.16 1.60 4.94
N SER A 171 -7.69 1.43 6.15
CA SER A 171 -6.87 2.41 6.85
C SER A 171 -5.60 1.77 7.38
N HIS A 172 -4.50 2.53 7.36
CA HIS A 172 -3.22 2.16 7.94
C HIS A 172 -2.76 3.28 8.87
N PHE A 173 -2.94 3.09 10.19
CA PHE A 173 -2.64 4.12 11.18
C PHE A 173 -1.34 3.84 11.92
N HIS A 174 -0.53 4.89 12.07
CA HIS A 174 0.56 4.92 13.03
C HIS A 174 0.09 5.65 14.28
N THR A 175 0.02 4.94 15.40
CA THR A 175 -0.42 5.49 16.68
C THR A 175 0.75 5.63 17.65
N LYS A 176 0.65 6.60 18.55
CA LYS A 176 1.55 6.73 19.70
C LYS A 176 0.92 6.05 20.90
N PRO A 177 1.71 5.67 21.95
CA PRO A 177 1.20 4.97 23.11
C PRO A 177 0.10 5.71 23.90
N ASP A 178 0.00 7.02 23.69
CA ASP A 178 -0.93 7.94 24.38
C ASP A 178 -2.07 8.46 23.48
N GLN A 179 -2.28 7.83 22.32
CA GLN A 179 -3.35 8.15 21.37
C GLN A 179 -4.41 7.06 21.27
#